data_b7b1dd8a4d7f9cc59540d299c82ff907
#
_entry.id   b7b1dd8a4d7f9cc59540d299c82ff907
#
_cell.length_a   1.000
_cell.length_b   1.000
_cell.length_c   1.000
_cell.angle_alpha   90.00
_cell.angle_beta   90.00
_cell.angle_gamma   90.00
#
_symmetry.space_group_name_H-M   'P 1'
#
loop_
_entity.id
_entity.type
_entity.pdbx_description
1 polymer ?
#
loop_
_entity_poly.entity_id
_entity_poly.type
_entity_poly.pdbx_seq_one_letter_code
_entity_poly.pdbx_strand_id
1 'polypeptide(L)'
;MGASAPVLKGNIMPNTKAVGVAYSDPEFDSVTVTGASALQTVTATTITATTVTGNLTGTSTGAIRLPVAAVAAAGTNQGTAAALAEGINVVSAADGTKGVILPTAVAGMVIIVKNTAAGALNIYPATGGAINAVAANGAYSITNLTSSLLVASSTTQWYSVPLVAS
;
A
#
# COMPACT_ATOMS: atom_id res chain seq x y z
N MET A 1 48.71 13.88 44.70
CA MET A 1 47.83 14.52 43.72
C MET A 1 47.56 13.50 42.63
N GLY A 2 46.44 12.80 42.71
CA GLY A 2 46.07 11.79 41.73
C GLY A 2 45.37 12.46 40.54
N ALA A 3 45.94 12.30 39.36
CA ALA A 3 45.28 12.71 38.11
C ALA A 3 44.14 11.76 37.82
N SER A 4 42.91 12.27 37.84
CA SER A 4 41.74 11.55 37.41
C SER A 4 41.84 11.28 35.89
N ALA A 5 41.79 10.02 35.51
CA ALA A 5 41.71 9.64 34.11
C ALA A 5 40.43 10.19 33.48
N PRO A 6 40.49 10.71 32.24
CA PRO A 6 39.31 11.22 31.58
C PRO A 6 38.33 10.07 31.31
N VAL A 7 37.10 10.23 31.81
CA VAL A 7 36.00 9.36 31.46
C VAL A 7 35.69 9.57 29.97
N LEU A 8 36.04 8.61 29.16
CA LEU A 8 35.62 8.55 27.77
C LEU A 8 34.10 8.42 27.73
N LYS A 9 33.40 9.55 27.59
CA LYS A 9 31.99 9.58 27.26
C LYS A 9 31.83 8.95 25.88
N GLY A 10 31.07 7.87 25.88
CA GLY A 10 30.46 7.22 24.74
C GLY A 10 31.24 7.37 23.44
N ASN A 11 32.05 6.41 23.13
CA ASN A 11 32.71 6.36 21.85
C ASN A 11 31.64 6.21 20.75
N ILE A 12 31.23 7.35 20.20
CA ILE A 12 30.64 7.34 18.85
C ILE A 12 31.81 6.92 17.98
N MET A 13 31.93 5.64 17.71
CA MET A 13 32.84 5.20 16.66
C MET A 13 32.35 5.86 15.38
N PRO A 14 33.05 6.87 14.83
CA PRO A 14 32.84 7.26 13.45
C PRO A 14 33.09 5.97 12.67
N ASN A 15 32.19 5.65 11.78
CA ASN A 15 32.16 4.42 10.98
C ASN A 15 33.37 4.40 10.02
N THR A 16 34.54 4.37 10.57
CA THR A 16 35.77 4.02 9.89
C THR A 16 35.93 2.54 10.12
N LYS A 17 35.65 1.73 9.08
CA LYS A 17 36.03 0.33 8.94
C LYS A 17 36.44 -0.30 10.28
N ALA A 18 35.65 -1.23 10.79
CA ALA A 18 36.08 -2.08 11.87
C ALA A 18 37.38 -2.74 11.44
N VAL A 19 38.51 -2.10 11.75
CA VAL A 19 39.83 -2.61 11.42
C VAL A 19 40.12 -3.73 12.42
N GLY A 20 40.00 -4.96 11.93
CA GLY A 20 40.61 -6.11 12.55
C GLY A 20 40.06 -6.50 13.91
N VAL A 21 38.78 -6.33 14.18
CA VAL A 21 38.14 -7.04 15.27
C VAL A 21 37.80 -8.42 14.74
N ALA A 22 38.68 -9.35 15.02
CA ALA A 22 38.44 -10.78 14.84
C ALA A 22 37.44 -11.29 15.91
N TYR A 23 36.29 -10.65 16.02
CA TYR A 23 35.14 -11.21 16.69
C TYR A 23 34.28 -11.83 15.59
N SER A 24 34.38 -13.12 15.54
CA SER A 24 33.70 -13.91 14.50
C SER A 24 32.20 -13.86 14.55
N ASP A 25 31.61 -13.29 15.61
CA ASP A 25 30.15 -13.17 15.71
C ASP A 25 29.73 -12.28 16.91
N PRO A 26 29.63 -10.95 16.76
CA PRO A 26 29.05 -10.14 17.82
C PRO A 26 27.54 -10.42 17.90
N GLU A 27 27.12 -11.14 18.92
CA GLU A 27 25.70 -11.25 19.26
C GLU A 27 25.23 -9.93 19.89
N PHE A 28 24.26 -9.28 19.28
CA PHE A 28 23.60 -8.11 19.82
C PHE A 28 22.17 -8.44 20.17
N ASP A 29 21.76 -8.21 21.39
CA ASP A 29 20.34 -8.31 21.79
C ASP A 29 19.47 -7.28 21.06
N SER A 30 20.05 -6.12 20.76
CA SER A 30 19.37 -5.09 19.96
C SER A 30 20.38 -4.13 19.31
N VAL A 31 20.03 -3.65 18.11
CA VAL A 31 20.73 -2.56 17.43
C VAL A 31 19.72 -1.45 17.17
N THR A 32 19.95 -0.27 17.78
CA THR A 32 19.14 0.91 17.53
C THR A 32 19.89 1.84 16.59
N VAL A 33 19.33 2.08 15.41
CA VAL A 33 19.84 3.04 14.43
C VAL A 33 18.94 4.27 14.42
N THR A 34 19.46 5.41 14.88
CA THR A 34 18.71 6.67 14.97
C THR A 34 18.80 7.53 13.70
N GLY A 35 19.50 7.08 12.69
CA GLY A 35 19.68 7.77 11.41
C GLY A 35 19.60 6.82 10.22
N ALA A 36 19.89 7.33 9.02
CA ALA A 36 19.95 6.49 7.84
C ALA A 36 21.10 5.49 7.94
N SER A 37 20.82 4.22 7.69
CA SER A 37 21.83 3.16 7.58
C SER A 37 21.76 2.51 6.21
N ALA A 38 22.92 2.27 5.60
CA ALA A 38 23.03 1.46 4.39
C ALA A 38 23.49 0.05 4.78
N LEU A 39 22.59 -0.91 4.70
CA LEU A 39 22.89 -2.32 4.93
C LEU A 39 22.92 -3.04 3.57
N GLN A 40 24.01 -3.68 3.23
CA GLN A 40 24.14 -4.44 1.98
C GLN A 40 23.30 -5.71 2.00
N THR A 41 23.22 -6.37 3.13
CA THR A 41 22.44 -7.58 3.32
C THR A 41 21.90 -7.62 4.74
N VAL A 42 20.61 -7.88 4.85
CA VAL A 42 19.94 -8.17 6.13
C VAL A 42 19.39 -9.58 6.04
N THR A 43 19.93 -10.48 6.87
CA THR A 43 19.35 -11.81 7.07
C THR A 43 18.58 -11.79 8.38
N ALA A 44 17.27 -11.93 8.33
CA ALA A 44 16.44 -11.90 9.51
C ALA A 44 15.31 -12.93 9.40
N THR A 45 14.97 -13.54 10.53
CA THR A 45 13.80 -14.46 10.61
C THR A 45 12.49 -13.68 10.45
N THR A 46 12.45 -12.44 10.95
CA THR A 46 11.29 -11.56 10.86
C THR A 46 11.76 -10.12 10.69
N ILE A 47 11.18 -9.41 9.73
CA ILE A 47 11.35 -7.97 9.59
C ILE A 47 9.96 -7.35 9.81
N THR A 48 9.82 -6.56 10.87
CA THR A 48 8.62 -5.76 11.13
C THR A 48 8.92 -4.32 10.77
N ALA A 49 8.27 -3.81 9.73
CA ALA A 49 8.43 -2.44 9.28
C ALA A 49 7.06 -1.79 9.10
N THR A 50 6.93 -0.54 9.53
CA THR A 50 5.72 0.26 9.29
C THR A 50 5.59 0.62 7.81
N THR A 51 6.71 0.85 7.15
CA THR A 51 6.76 1.18 5.72
C THR A 51 8.04 0.61 5.12
N VAL A 52 7.90 -0.05 3.98
CA VAL A 52 9.01 -0.44 3.12
C VAL A 52 8.89 0.36 1.83
N THR A 53 9.79 1.31 1.61
CA THR A 53 9.84 2.12 0.39
C THR A 53 10.91 1.56 -0.54
N GLY A 54 10.54 1.29 -1.77
CA GLY A 54 11.44 0.76 -2.79
C GLY A 54 10.90 -0.49 -3.48
N ASN A 55 11.61 -0.96 -4.51
CA ASN A 55 11.25 -2.17 -5.21
C ASN A 55 11.67 -3.38 -4.37
N LEU A 56 10.70 -4.22 -4.03
CA LEU A 56 10.96 -5.57 -3.55
C LEU A 56 11.30 -6.45 -4.75
N THR A 57 12.59 -6.72 -4.96
CA THR A 57 13.06 -7.65 -6.00
C THR A 57 13.36 -9.00 -5.36
N GLY A 58 12.77 -10.05 -5.88
CA GLY A 58 12.95 -11.41 -5.37
C GLY A 58 11.66 -12.21 -5.39
N THR A 59 11.73 -13.46 -4.91
CA THR A 59 10.57 -14.34 -4.79
C THR A 59 9.98 -14.21 -3.38
N SER A 60 8.71 -13.80 -3.29
CA SER A 60 7.95 -13.92 -2.04
C SER A 60 7.37 -15.34 -1.98
N THR A 61 7.83 -16.13 -1.03
CA THR A 61 7.28 -17.48 -0.78
C THR A 61 6.08 -17.46 0.16
N GLY A 62 5.76 -16.30 0.74
CA GLY A 62 4.61 -16.09 1.62
C GLY A 62 3.42 -15.48 0.88
N ALA A 63 2.24 -15.55 1.50
CA ALA A 63 1.04 -14.89 1.01
C ALA A 63 1.16 -13.36 1.15
N ILE A 64 0.95 -12.64 0.04
CA ILE A 64 0.73 -11.19 0.08
C ILE A 64 -0.73 -10.98 0.48
N ARG A 65 -0.96 -10.31 1.60
CA ARG A 65 -2.31 -9.97 2.08
C ARG A 65 -2.60 -8.51 1.77
N LEU A 66 -3.64 -8.26 1.00
CA LEU A 66 -4.18 -6.93 0.79
C LEU A 66 -5.17 -6.60 1.93
N PRO A 67 -5.22 -5.35 2.40
CA PRO A 67 -6.24 -4.93 3.34
C PRO A 67 -7.64 -5.09 2.72
N VAL A 68 -8.61 -5.43 3.57
CA VAL A 68 -10.01 -5.58 3.15
C VAL A 68 -10.85 -4.52 3.88
N ALA A 69 -11.59 -3.72 3.12
CA ALA A 69 -12.52 -2.72 3.64
C ALA A 69 -13.96 -3.09 3.29
N ALA A 70 -14.89 -2.90 4.23
CA ALA A 70 -16.31 -2.94 3.99
C ALA A 70 -16.83 -1.51 3.78
N VAL A 71 -17.48 -1.25 2.63
CA VAL A 71 -17.92 0.09 2.22
C VAL A 71 -19.40 0.01 1.84
N ALA A 72 -20.23 0.92 2.37
CA ALA A 72 -21.59 1.10 1.89
C ALA A 72 -21.59 2.14 0.75
N ALA A 73 -22.05 1.77 -0.44
CA ALA A 73 -22.20 2.70 -1.55
C ALA A 73 -23.10 3.87 -1.16
N ALA A 74 -22.73 5.08 -1.51
CA ALA A 74 -23.45 6.30 -1.16
C ALA A 74 -23.43 7.31 -2.32
N GLY A 75 -24.30 8.30 -2.23
CA GLY A 75 -24.37 9.38 -3.21
C GLY A 75 -24.71 8.91 -4.62
N THR A 76 -25.04 9.87 -5.48
CA THR A 76 -25.45 9.62 -6.86
C THR A 76 -24.51 10.26 -7.89
N ASN A 77 -23.41 10.81 -7.41
CA ASN A 77 -22.38 11.46 -8.24
C ASN A 77 -21.01 11.33 -7.58
N GLN A 78 -19.95 11.69 -8.30
CA GLN A 78 -18.57 11.60 -7.85
C GLN A 78 -18.32 12.29 -6.50
N GLY A 79 -18.85 13.51 -6.30
CA GLY A 79 -18.60 14.31 -5.11
C GLY A 79 -19.27 13.81 -3.84
N THR A 80 -20.27 12.92 -3.95
CA THR A 80 -21.04 12.37 -2.83
C THR A 80 -20.85 10.85 -2.68
N ALA A 81 -20.13 10.22 -3.58
CA ALA A 81 -19.83 8.79 -3.55
C ALA A 81 -18.96 8.41 -2.35
N ALA A 82 -19.16 7.20 -1.81
CA ALA A 82 -18.38 6.70 -0.69
C ALA A 82 -16.92 6.41 -1.11
N ALA A 83 -15.96 6.86 -0.31
CA ALA A 83 -14.55 6.65 -0.63
C ALA A 83 -14.13 5.17 -0.46
N LEU A 84 -13.38 4.67 -1.42
CA LEU A 84 -12.71 3.37 -1.35
C LEU A 84 -11.33 3.49 -0.71
N ALA A 85 -10.91 2.43 -0.03
CA ALA A 85 -9.55 2.27 0.47
C ALA A 85 -8.67 1.53 -0.56
N GLU A 86 -7.36 1.55 -0.34
CA GLU A 86 -6.43 0.68 -1.06
C GLU A 86 -6.69 -0.80 -0.73
N GLY A 87 -6.44 -1.69 -1.70
CA GLY A 87 -6.63 -3.12 -1.55
C GLY A 87 -8.00 -3.62 -2.01
N ILE A 88 -8.67 -4.41 -1.18
CA ILE A 88 -9.94 -5.07 -1.51
C ILE A 88 -11.09 -4.34 -0.82
N ASN A 89 -12.10 -3.93 -1.60
CA ASN A 89 -13.28 -3.26 -1.08
C ASN A 89 -14.52 -4.12 -1.34
N VAL A 90 -15.19 -4.52 -0.26
CA VAL A 90 -16.46 -5.23 -0.30
C VAL A 90 -17.59 -4.21 -0.16
N VAL A 91 -18.28 -3.93 -1.27
CA VAL A 91 -19.25 -2.84 -1.35
C VAL A 91 -20.66 -3.38 -1.23
N SER A 92 -21.42 -2.80 -0.30
CA SER A 92 -22.85 -3.06 -0.08
C SER A 92 -23.69 -1.84 -0.47
N ALA A 93 -25.02 -1.96 -0.38
CA ALA A 93 -25.99 -0.89 -0.55
C ALA A 93 -26.03 -0.21 -1.95
N ALA A 94 -25.40 -0.79 -2.98
CA ALA A 94 -25.58 -0.35 -4.36
C ALA A 94 -27.00 -0.66 -4.86
N ASP A 95 -27.61 0.27 -5.57
CA ASP A 95 -28.99 0.19 -6.05
C ASP A 95 -29.15 0.64 -7.51
N GLY A 96 -28.04 0.80 -8.22
CA GLY A 96 -27.98 1.33 -9.59
C GLY A 96 -27.77 2.83 -9.66
N THR A 97 -28.01 3.56 -8.57
CA THR A 97 -27.81 5.02 -8.50
C THR A 97 -26.61 5.39 -7.63
N LYS A 98 -26.36 4.65 -6.56
CA LYS A 98 -25.29 4.91 -5.60
C LYS A 98 -23.94 4.50 -6.14
N GLY A 99 -22.91 5.16 -5.63
CA GLY A 99 -21.55 4.98 -6.08
C GLY A 99 -20.50 4.94 -4.99
N VAL A 100 -19.31 4.62 -5.46
CA VAL A 100 -18.06 4.70 -4.70
C VAL A 100 -17.04 5.49 -5.52
N ILE A 101 -16.06 6.10 -4.85
CA ILE A 101 -14.99 6.87 -5.50
C ILE A 101 -13.63 6.22 -5.20
N LEU A 102 -12.83 6.03 -6.25
CA LEU A 102 -11.46 5.56 -6.15
C LEU A 102 -10.57 6.63 -5.49
N PRO A 103 -9.51 6.24 -4.77
CA PRO A 103 -8.49 7.16 -4.33
C PRO A 103 -7.79 7.81 -5.53
N THR A 104 -6.99 8.85 -5.25
CA THR A 104 -6.13 9.44 -6.27
C THR A 104 -5.21 8.37 -6.85
N ALA A 105 -5.19 8.26 -8.17
CA ALA A 105 -4.44 7.22 -8.85
C ALA A 105 -2.92 7.43 -8.66
N VAL A 106 -2.22 6.33 -8.40
CA VAL A 106 -0.76 6.25 -8.49
C VAL A 106 -0.45 5.12 -9.46
N ALA A 107 0.41 5.36 -10.43
CA ALA A 107 0.75 4.35 -11.43
C ALA A 107 1.21 3.04 -10.76
N GLY A 108 0.62 1.92 -11.16
CA GLY A 108 0.84 0.60 -10.57
C GLY A 108 -0.08 0.25 -9.39
N MET A 109 -0.91 1.20 -8.92
CA MET A 109 -1.90 0.91 -7.87
C MET A 109 -2.95 -0.07 -8.38
N VAL A 110 -3.31 -1.04 -7.55
CA VAL A 110 -4.33 -2.06 -7.83
C VAL A 110 -5.40 -2.02 -6.75
N ILE A 111 -6.66 -1.92 -7.16
CA ILE A 111 -7.82 -1.94 -6.27
C ILE A 111 -8.81 -3.00 -6.77
N ILE A 112 -9.29 -3.81 -5.85
CA ILE A 112 -10.33 -4.79 -6.12
C ILE A 112 -11.63 -4.29 -5.50
N VAL A 113 -12.69 -4.26 -6.30
CA VAL A 113 -14.04 -3.87 -5.87
C VAL A 113 -14.97 -5.05 -6.06
N LYS A 114 -15.56 -5.54 -4.98
CA LYS A 114 -16.63 -6.55 -4.97
C LYS A 114 -17.96 -5.86 -4.67
N ASN A 115 -18.87 -5.86 -5.64
CA ASN A 115 -20.26 -5.46 -5.38
C ASN A 115 -21.03 -6.65 -4.78
N THR A 116 -21.51 -6.53 -3.56
CA THR A 116 -22.33 -7.55 -2.88
C THR A 116 -23.80 -7.19 -2.84
N ALA A 117 -24.18 -6.03 -3.40
CA ALA A 117 -25.55 -5.56 -3.42
C ALA A 117 -26.33 -6.15 -4.61
N ALA A 118 -27.66 -6.10 -4.53
CA ALA A 118 -28.56 -6.54 -5.58
C ALA A 118 -28.63 -5.60 -6.78
N GLY A 119 -28.18 -4.34 -6.65
CA GLY A 119 -28.16 -3.33 -7.69
C GLY A 119 -26.77 -3.14 -8.31
N ALA A 120 -26.71 -2.49 -9.46
CA ALA A 120 -25.46 -2.07 -10.07
C ALA A 120 -24.75 -1.02 -9.21
N LEU A 121 -23.42 -1.01 -9.27
CA LEU A 121 -22.56 -0.10 -8.54
C LEU A 121 -21.85 0.85 -9.51
N ASN A 122 -21.93 2.14 -9.25
CA ASN A 122 -21.19 3.15 -9.97
C ASN A 122 -19.82 3.39 -9.30
N ILE A 123 -18.74 3.25 -10.03
CA ILE A 123 -17.38 3.50 -9.57
C ILE A 123 -16.88 4.77 -10.25
N TYR A 124 -16.59 5.79 -9.48
CA TYR A 124 -16.04 7.06 -9.97
C TYR A 124 -14.52 7.07 -9.80
N PRO A 125 -13.76 7.65 -10.74
CA PRO A 125 -12.35 7.96 -10.49
C PRO A 125 -12.25 9.16 -9.52
N ALA A 126 -11.06 9.44 -8.98
CA ALA A 126 -10.79 10.74 -8.36
C ALA A 126 -10.94 11.87 -9.38
N THR A 127 -11.12 13.10 -8.89
CA THR A 127 -11.33 14.28 -9.75
C THR A 127 -10.26 14.42 -10.83
N GLY A 128 -10.70 14.61 -12.06
CA GLY A 128 -9.84 14.68 -13.24
C GLY A 128 -9.41 13.33 -13.81
N GLY A 129 -9.74 12.23 -13.14
CA GLY A 129 -9.42 10.88 -13.60
C GLY A 129 -10.46 10.29 -14.55
N ALA A 130 -10.09 9.17 -15.17
CA ALA A 130 -10.93 8.38 -16.04
C ALA A 130 -10.78 6.89 -15.77
N ILE A 131 -11.79 6.09 -16.08
CA ILE A 131 -11.76 4.63 -16.02
C ILE A 131 -12.07 4.11 -17.42
N ASN A 132 -11.17 3.31 -17.99
CA ASN A 132 -11.25 2.84 -19.38
C ASN A 132 -11.40 4.03 -20.37
N ALA A 133 -12.36 3.94 -21.29
CA ALA A 133 -12.71 5.00 -22.24
C ALA A 133 -13.85 5.92 -21.76
N VAL A 134 -14.25 5.81 -20.49
CA VAL A 134 -15.27 6.71 -19.91
C VAL A 134 -14.66 8.10 -19.78
N ALA A 135 -15.47 9.13 -20.06
CA ALA A 135 -15.02 10.52 -19.93
C ALA A 135 -14.48 10.81 -18.51
N ALA A 136 -13.59 11.78 -18.38
CA ALA A 136 -13.08 12.20 -17.09
C ALA A 136 -14.22 12.49 -16.10
N ASN A 137 -14.06 12.05 -14.87
CA ASN A 137 -15.04 12.09 -13.78
C ASN A 137 -16.29 11.23 -14.00
N GLY A 138 -16.40 10.52 -15.14
CA GLY A 138 -17.54 9.66 -15.43
C GLY A 138 -17.49 8.35 -14.63
N ALA A 139 -18.69 7.79 -14.38
CA ALA A 139 -18.80 6.52 -13.66
C ALA A 139 -18.55 5.32 -14.57
N TYR A 140 -17.79 4.37 -14.09
CA TYR A 140 -17.72 3.00 -14.58
C TYR A 140 -18.68 2.13 -13.74
N SER A 141 -19.65 1.47 -14.39
CA SER A 141 -20.64 0.68 -13.67
C SER A 141 -20.32 -0.80 -13.74
N ILE A 142 -20.40 -1.48 -12.59
CA ILE A 142 -20.36 -2.94 -12.50
C ILE A 142 -21.72 -3.48 -12.06
N THR A 143 -22.11 -4.63 -12.61
CA THR A 143 -23.39 -5.26 -12.30
C THR A 143 -23.44 -5.78 -10.86
N ASN A 144 -24.64 -6.13 -10.41
CA ASN A 144 -24.83 -6.76 -9.11
C ASN A 144 -24.02 -8.05 -8.96
N LEU A 145 -23.52 -8.30 -7.76
CA LEU A 145 -22.78 -9.50 -7.36
C LEU A 145 -21.48 -9.77 -8.15
N THR A 146 -21.04 -8.84 -8.99
CA THR A 146 -19.79 -8.95 -9.74
C THR A 146 -18.61 -8.28 -9.02
N SER A 147 -17.43 -8.49 -9.55
CA SER A 147 -16.19 -7.86 -9.09
C SER A 147 -15.46 -7.23 -10.26
N SER A 148 -14.64 -6.24 -9.97
CA SER A 148 -13.71 -5.67 -10.93
C SER A 148 -12.36 -5.43 -10.24
N LEU A 149 -11.28 -5.76 -10.94
CA LEU A 149 -9.94 -5.35 -10.59
C LEU A 149 -9.64 -4.07 -11.38
N LEU A 150 -9.19 -3.03 -10.71
CA LEU A 150 -8.87 -1.73 -11.28
C LEU A 150 -7.37 -1.49 -11.14
N VAL A 151 -6.70 -1.16 -12.23
CA VAL A 151 -5.27 -0.89 -12.28
C VAL A 151 -5.05 0.53 -12.75
N ALA A 152 -4.32 1.33 -11.98
CA ALA A 152 -3.90 2.67 -12.37
C ALA A 152 -2.68 2.58 -13.30
N SER A 153 -2.78 3.09 -14.52
CA SER A 153 -1.66 3.19 -15.45
C SER A 153 -0.93 4.53 -15.36
N SER A 154 -1.57 5.53 -14.78
CA SER A 154 -1.02 6.87 -14.57
C SER A 154 -1.68 7.51 -13.34
N THR A 155 -1.39 8.77 -13.08
CA THR A 155 -2.02 9.54 -11.98
C THR A 155 -3.49 9.90 -12.24
N THR A 156 -4.01 9.65 -13.45
CA THR A 156 -5.38 9.99 -13.83
C THR A 156 -6.14 8.88 -14.56
N GLN A 157 -5.46 7.80 -14.99
CA GLN A 157 -6.07 6.77 -15.81
C GLN A 157 -6.10 5.43 -15.09
N TRP A 158 -7.29 4.84 -15.02
CA TRP A 158 -7.56 3.50 -14.55
C TRP A 158 -8.04 2.60 -15.69
N TYR A 159 -7.67 1.33 -15.60
CA TYR A 159 -8.24 0.27 -16.46
C TYR A 159 -8.89 -0.80 -15.60
N SER A 160 -10.05 -1.27 -16.03
CA SER A 160 -10.75 -2.35 -15.33
C SER A 160 -10.47 -3.70 -15.99
N VAL A 161 -10.31 -4.72 -15.16
CA VAL A 161 -10.37 -6.12 -15.57
C VAL A 161 -11.61 -6.71 -14.91
N PRO A 162 -12.69 -6.96 -15.67
CA PRO A 162 -13.89 -7.56 -15.12
C PRO A 162 -13.60 -8.97 -14.60
N LEU A 163 -13.98 -9.23 -13.37
CA LEU A 163 -13.95 -10.56 -12.79
C LEU A 163 -15.36 -11.13 -12.88
N VAL A 164 -15.57 -12.06 -13.79
CA VAL A 164 -16.88 -12.67 -14.05
C VAL A 164 -17.31 -13.48 -12.83
N ALA A 165 -18.57 -13.32 -12.40
CA ALA A 165 -19.17 -14.20 -11.41
C ALA A 165 -19.31 -15.62 -12.00
N SER A 166 -18.79 -16.59 -11.29
CA SER A 166 -18.98 -18.01 -11.60
C SER A 166 -20.25 -18.53 -10.97
#